data_aaa7b0a2938072ec8705f94376a33148
#
_entry.id   aaa7b0a2938072ec8705f94376a33148
#
_cell.length_a   1.000
_cell.length_b   1.000
_cell.length_c   1.000
_cell.angle_alpha   90.00
_cell.angle_beta   90.00
_cell.angle_gamma   90.00
#
_symmetry.space_group_name_H-M   'P 1'
#
loop_
_entity.id
_entity.type
_entity.pdbx_description
1 polymer ?
#
loop_
_entity_poly.entity_id
_entity_poly.type
_entity_poly.pdbx_seq_one_letter_code
_entity_poly.pdbx_strand_id
1 'polypeptide(L)'
;MPASNVAAEKRSQPQILVETAGLSEEEWLAYRRKGIGGSDVAALLGISPWRTARDLYFDKLNIVAVEDNEDNWVALEMGHLLESLVAKIFQHRTGYKVYQIKKMFQHPQYSWMLADVDYFVELPDGSTAILEIKTTNYNARDNWWLNGEETVPVYYEAQGRHYMAVMNVDRCFFCCLYGNNEEETIIREIRRDESYEEEMIFLEQYFWENHVLTRTPPPYTEDGDLVLESVRRHTGSADQDAPVVTLDLSLTAKLMRYLQLQEQKKLTEAGSQEIEADMKRLKAALVAEMGKSCKAVCQQDGVNYIVTYNPVRTPGIDKDNLMRLKLDHPDIYEQYVTVSESRRFSVKIDTKAA
;
A
#
# COMPACT_ATOMS: atom_id res chain seq x y z
N MET A 1 53.79 20.59 3.22
CA MET A 1 52.70 20.38 2.26
C MET A 1 51.48 21.10 2.80
N PRO A 2 50.89 22.08 2.11
CA PRO A 2 49.72 22.77 2.62
C PRO A 2 48.48 21.87 2.52
N ALA A 3 47.71 21.85 3.60
CA ALA A 3 46.41 21.20 3.65
C ALA A 3 45.50 21.83 2.58
N SER A 4 44.97 21.00 1.69
CA SER A 4 43.94 21.39 0.75
C SER A 4 42.70 21.81 1.51
N ASN A 5 42.38 23.09 1.51
CA ASN A 5 41.06 23.62 1.79
C ASN A 5 40.13 23.09 0.69
N VAL A 6 39.46 21.97 0.95
CA VAL A 6 38.23 21.64 0.23
C VAL A 6 37.21 22.64 0.75
N ALA A 7 36.94 23.67 -0.05
CA ALA A 7 35.85 24.58 0.20
C ALA A 7 34.60 23.73 0.31
N ALA A 8 33.91 23.79 1.47
CA ALA A 8 32.60 23.23 1.62
C ALA A 8 31.74 23.86 0.52
N GLU A 9 31.39 23.07 -0.50
CA GLU A 9 30.40 23.48 -1.50
C GLU A 9 29.18 23.99 -0.75
N LYS A 10 28.81 25.21 -1.05
CA LYS A 10 27.64 25.86 -0.42
C LYS A 10 26.43 25.04 -0.81
N ARG A 11 25.99 24.17 0.09
CA ARG A 11 24.80 23.33 -0.12
C ARG A 11 23.64 24.23 -0.56
N SER A 12 23.00 23.90 -1.66
CA SER A 12 21.88 24.67 -2.20
C SER A 12 20.72 24.66 -1.21
N GLN A 13 20.06 25.79 -1.00
CA GLN A 13 18.93 25.89 -0.07
C GLN A 13 17.61 25.66 -0.81
N PRO A 14 16.65 24.94 -0.20
CA PRO A 14 15.33 24.75 -0.79
C PRO A 14 14.64 26.10 -1.02
N GLN A 15 13.83 26.17 -2.06
CA GLN A 15 13.00 27.35 -2.36
C GLN A 15 11.61 27.18 -1.77
N ILE A 16 11.01 28.26 -1.30
CA ILE A 16 9.61 28.23 -0.84
C ILE A 16 8.73 28.32 -2.10
N LEU A 17 7.92 27.29 -2.33
CA LEU A 17 6.92 27.29 -3.41
C LEU A 17 5.68 28.06 -3.00
N VAL A 18 5.16 27.78 -1.80
CA VAL A 18 3.96 28.42 -1.26
C VAL A 18 3.90 28.28 0.26
N GLU A 19 3.25 29.21 0.94
CA GLU A 19 2.85 29.06 2.34
C GLU A 19 1.57 28.21 2.41
N THR A 20 1.60 27.10 3.19
CA THR A 20 0.47 26.17 3.25
C THR A 20 -0.54 26.55 4.32
N ALA A 21 -0.17 27.44 5.26
CA ALA A 21 -1.08 27.93 6.26
C ALA A 21 -2.23 28.74 5.61
N GLY A 22 -3.45 28.19 5.70
CA GLY A 22 -4.66 28.84 5.18
C GLY A 22 -5.04 28.48 3.74
N LEU A 23 -4.30 27.59 3.08
CA LEU A 23 -4.76 26.99 1.84
C LEU A 23 -5.96 26.07 2.10
N SER A 24 -6.92 26.09 1.20
CA SER A 24 -7.93 25.03 1.12
C SER A 24 -7.27 23.72 0.65
N GLU A 25 -7.93 22.61 0.88
CA GLU A 25 -7.46 21.30 0.40
C GLU A 25 -7.29 21.29 -1.14
N GLU A 26 -8.23 21.89 -1.86
CA GLU A 26 -8.17 22.00 -3.32
C GLU A 26 -6.95 22.80 -3.79
N GLU A 27 -6.66 23.93 -3.15
CA GLU A 27 -5.48 24.75 -3.45
C GLU A 27 -4.20 24.02 -3.14
N TRP A 28 -4.13 23.32 -2.00
CA TRP A 28 -2.99 22.51 -1.61
C TRP A 28 -2.73 21.37 -2.61
N LEU A 29 -3.77 20.63 -3.02
CA LEU A 29 -3.68 19.61 -4.06
C LEU A 29 -3.21 20.18 -5.39
N ALA A 30 -3.69 21.38 -5.77
CA ALA A 30 -3.25 22.05 -7.01
C ALA A 30 -1.75 22.39 -6.98
N TYR A 31 -1.18 22.76 -5.82
CA TYR A 31 0.26 22.95 -5.68
C TYR A 31 1.01 21.61 -5.71
N ARG A 32 0.53 20.57 -5.05
CA ARG A 32 1.14 19.24 -5.09
C ARG A 32 1.23 18.65 -6.49
N ARG A 33 0.25 18.92 -7.35
CA ARG A 33 0.24 18.45 -8.75
C ARG A 33 1.28 19.12 -9.63
N LYS A 34 1.94 20.19 -9.18
CA LYS A 34 3.03 20.85 -9.92
C LYS A 34 4.35 20.08 -9.88
N GLY A 35 4.44 19.04 -9.10
CA GLY A 35 5.65 18.22 -8.99
C GLY A 35 5.39 16.89 -8.27
N ILE A 36 6.46 16.23 -7.89
CA ILE A 36 6.52 14.98 -7.14
C ILE A 36 6.76 15.33 -5.68
N GLY A 37 5.86 14.98 -4.78
CA GLY A 37 6.05 15.08 -3.34
C GLY A 37 6.59 13.78 -2.75
N GLY A 38 7.10 13.81 -1.52
CA GLY A 38 7.70 12.62 -0.90
C GLY A 38 6.78 11.41 -0.84
N SER A 39 5.48 11.59 -0.53
CA SER A 39 4.50 10.50 -0.51
C SER A 39 4.19 9.90 -1.90
N ASP A 40 4.64 10.53 -2.99
CA ASP A 40 4.43 10.06 -4.36
C ASP A 40 5.53 9.09 -4.79
N VAL A 41 6.72 9.21 -4.19
CA VAL A 41 7.94 8.48 -4.61
C VAL A 41 7.75 6.97 -4.57
N ALA A 42 7.13 6.45 -3.52
CA ALA A 42 6.88 5.02 -3.42
C ALA A 42 6.05 4.48 -4.59
N ALA A 43 5.08 5.25 -5.10
CA ALA A 43 4.25 4.85 -6.23
C ALA A 43 5.06 4.82 -7.53
N LEU A 44 5.84 5.84 -7.81
CA LEU A 44 6.67 5.87 -9.02
C LEU A 44 7.78 4.81 -9.03
N LEU A 45 8.31 4.43 -7.85
CA LEU A 45 9.28 3.35 -7.69
C LEU A 45 8.65 1.95 -7.73
N GLY A 46 7.32 1.83 -7.81
CA GLY A 46 6.60 0.56 -7.82
C GLY A 46 6.63 -0.21 -6.50
N ILE A 47 6.92 0.47 -5.38
CA ILE A 47 7.00 -0.10 -4.03
C ILE A 47 5.86 0.33 -3.11
N SER A 48 4.93 1.13 -3.60
CA SER A 48 3.73 1.53 -2.84
C SER A 48 2.75 0.35 -2.72
N PRO A 49 2.23 0.05 -1.51
CA PRO A 49 1.19 -0.95 -1.35
C PRO A 49 -0.22 -0.42 -1.66
N TRP A 50 -0.38 0.88 -1.96
CA TRP A 50 -1.70 1.52 -2.08
C TRP A 50 -2.06 1.99 -3.48
N ARG A 51 -1.06 2.37 -4.29
CA ARG A 51 -1.30 2.92 -5.63
C ARG A 51 -0.14 2.65 -6.57
N THR A 52 -0.44 2.57 -7.85
CA THR A 52 0.52 2.34 -8.93
C THR A 52 1.15 3.66 -9.40
N ALA A 53 2.24 3.56 -10.16
CA ALA A 53 2.81 4.71 -10.87
C ALA A 53 1.80 5.36 -11.83
N ARG A 54 0.88 4.56 -12.37
CA ARG A 54 -0.19 5.08 -13.26
C ARG A 54 -1.26 5.86 -12.51
N ASP A 55 -1.61 5.45 -11.27
CA ASP A 55 -2.49 6.26 -10.41
C ASP A 55 -1.86 7.61 -10.09
N LEU A 56 -0.56 7.63 -9.81
CA LEU A 56 0.18 8.87 -9.61
C LEU A 56 0.17 9.75 -10.86
N TYR A 57 0.40 9.16 -12.04
CA TYR A 57 0.33 9.88 -13.31
C TYR A 57 -1.05 10.53 -13.53
N PHE A 58 -2.13 9.83 -13.24
CA PHE A 58 -3.48 10.38 -13.34
C PHE A 58 -3.70 11.53 -12.36
N ASP A 59 -3.24 11.39 -11.11
CA ASP A 59 -3.30 12.48 -10.13
C ASP A 59 -2.54 13.71 -10.62
N LYS A 60 -1.30 13.57 -11.12
CA LYS A 60 -0.51 14.71 -11.63
C LYS A 60 -1.16 15.42 -12.81
N LEU A 61 -1.92 14.72 -13.61
CA LEU A 61 -2.72 15.31 -14.71
C LEU A 61 -4.11 15.79 -14.29
N ASN A 62 -4.46 15.68 -13.01
CA ASN A 62 -5.79 15.98 -12.49
C ASN A 62 -6.90 15.18 -13.19
N ILE A 63 -6.63 13.93 -13.51
CA ILE A 63 -7.60 12.98 -14.07
C ILE A 63 -8.29 12.30 -12.90
N VAL A 64 -9.56 12.63 -12.70
CA VAL A 64 -10.36 12.12 -11.59
C VAL A 64 -10.66 10.62 -11.79
N ALA A 65 -10.55 9.85 -10.72
CA ALA A 65 -11.00 8.46 -10.70
C ALA A 65 -12.51 8.36 -10.92
N VAL A 66 -12.95 7.32 -11.62
CA VAL A 66 -14.38 7.05 -11.87
C VAL A 66 -15.04 6.45 -10.63
N GLU A 67 -14.31 5.57 -9.94
CA GLU A 67 -14.73 4.98 -8.66
C GLU A 67 -13.63 5.28 -7.64
N ASP A 68 -13.92 6.13 -6.67
CA ASP A 68 -13.04 6.33 -5.51
C ASP A 68 -13.68 5.66 -4.30
N ASN A 69 -13.07 4.58 -3.82
CA ASN A 69 -13.50 3.94 -2.59
C ASN A 69 -12.89 4.73 -1.42
N GLU A 70 -13.66 5.65 -0.87
CA GLU A 70 -13.31 6.38 0.36
C GLU A 70 -13.32 5.49 1.64
N ASP A 71 -13.19 4.19 1.49
CA ASP A 71 -13.26 3.23 2.61
C ASP A 71 -12.20 3.46 3.71
N ASN A 72 -11.20 4.32 3.44
CA ASN A 72 -10.08 4.60 4.35
C ASN A 72 -10.09 6.01 4.98
N TRP A 73 -11.18 6.77 4.85
CA TRP A 73 -11.25 8.15 5.33
C TRP A 73 -10.96 8.28 6.85
N VAL A 74 -11.39 7.28 7.66
CA VAL A 74 -11.13 7.27 9.11
C VAL A 74 -9.63 7.19 9.40
N ALA A 75 -8.86 6.38 8.66
CA ALA A 75 -7.42 6.27 8.87
C ALA A 75 -6.69 7.54 8.46
N LEU A 76 -7.14 8.21 7.40
CA LEU A 76 -6.61 9.50 6.98
C LEU A 76 -6.90 10.60 8.02
N GLU A 77 -8.12 10.69 8.48
CA GLU A 77 -8.54 11.66 9.52
C GLU A 77 -7.80 11.42 10.84
N MET A 78 -7.66 10.15 11.26
CA MET A 78 -6.86 9.78 12.44
C MET A 78 -5.39 10.23 12.29
N GLY A 79 -4.82 10.10 11.09
CA GLY A 79 -3.47 10.59 10.79
C GLY A 79 -3.36 12.09 11.07
N HIS A 80 -4.25 12.89 10.52
CA HIS A 80 -4.27 14.35 10.71
C HIS A 80 -4.50 14.75 12.16
N LEU A 81 -5.50 14.17 12.83
CA LEU A 81 -5.84 14.50 14.21
C LEU A 81 -4.72 14.15 15.20
N LEU A 82 -4.00 13.06 14.97
CA LEU A 82 -2.95 12.57 15.88
C LEU A 82 -1.57 13.16 15.59
N GLU A 83 -1.34 13.78 14.45
CA GLU A 83 -0.05 14.31 14.02
C GLU A 83 0.64 15.13 15.10
N SER A 84 -0.06 16.13 15.67
CA SER A 84 0.49 16.98 16.71
C SER A 84 0.75 16.25 18.03
N LEU A 85 -0.01 15.21 18.34
CA LEU A 85 0.21 14.36 19.52
C LEU A 85 1.48 13.52 19.34
N VAL A 86 1.65 12.90 18.18
CA VAL A 86 2.83 12.06 17.88
C VAL A 86 4.11 12.90 17.88
N ALA A 87 4.06 14.13 17.36
CA ALA A 87 5.18 15.06 17.45
C ALA A 87 5.55 15.39 18.91
N LYS A 88 4.58 15.57 19.81
CA LYS A 88 4.81 15.74 21.26
C LYS A 88 5.40 14.50 21.92
N ILE A 89 4.94 13.30 21.55
CA ILE A 89 5.51 12.03 22.03
C ILE A 89 6.98 11.92 21.60
N PHE A 90 7.29 12.22 20.35
CA PHE A 90 8.68 12.25 19.87
C PHE A 90 9.54 13.21 20.69
N GLN A 91 9.06 14.44 20.90
CA GLN A 91 9.78 15.44 21.69
C GLN A 91 9.99 14.98 23.15
N HIS A 92 8.98 14.38 23.77
CA HIS A 92 9.06 13.87 25.13
C HIS A 92 10.08 12.73 25.26
N ARG A 93 10.07 11.78 24.31
CA ARG A 93 10.95 10.61 24.34
C ARG A 93 12.41 10.92 23.98
N THR A 94 12.64 11.88 23.09
CA THR A 94 13.99 12.20 22.60
C THR A 94 14.62 13.40 23.29
N GLY A 95 13.82 14.28 23.85
CA GLY A 95 14.26 15.57 24.38
C GLY A 95 14.63 16.57 23.28
N TYR A 96 14.46 16.25 22.02
CA TYR A 96 14.77 17.16 20.92
C TYR A 96 13.66 18.20 20.77
N LYS A 97 14.06 19.41 20.35
CA LYS A 97 13.09 20.47 20.04
C LYS A 97 12.48 20.22 18.67
N VAL A 98 11.14 20.19 18.61
CA VAL A 98 10.36 19.97 17.39
C VAL A 98 9.61 21.23 17.03
N TYR A 99 9.58 21.60 15.76
CA TYR A 99 8.85 22.76 15.26
C TYR A 99 8.31 22.52 13.86
N GLN A 100 7.28 23.25 13.49
CA GLN A 100 6.63 23.14 12.20
C GLN A 100 6.88 24.38 11.34
N ILE A 101 7.09 24.17 10.05
CA ILE A 101 7.14 25.23 9.04
C ILE A 101 6.05 24.94 8.02
N LYS A 102 4.96 25.67 8.09
CA LYS A 102 3.80 25.48 7.20
C LYS A 102 4.05 26.06 5.81
N LYS A 103 4.93 25.42 5.06
CA LYS A 103 5.34 25.81 3.72
C LYS A 103 5.65 24.56 2.89
N MET A 104 5.22 24.60 1.64
CA MET A 104 5.69 23.66 0.64
C MET A 104 6.98 24.19 0.03
N PHE A 105 7.98 23.33 -0.02
CA PHE A 105 9.31 23.63 -0.56
C PHE A 105 9.51 22.98 -1.91
N GLN A 106 10.43 23.53 -2.67
CA GLN A 106 10.84 23.05 -3.99
C GLN A 106 12.34 22.92 -4.04
N HIS A 107 12.85 21.87 -4.69
CA HIS A 107 14.26 21.68 -4.89
C HIS A 107 14.82 22.78 -5.82
N PRO A 108 15.95 23.40 -5.49
CA PRO A 108 16.45 24.58 -6.25
C PRO A 108 16.90 24.26 -7.68
N GLN A 109 17.26 23.02 -7.98
CA GLN A 109 17.69 22.58 -9.33
C GLN A 109 16.58 21.78 -10.04
N TYR A 110 15.83 20.98 -9.30
CA TYR A 110 14.78 20.11 -9.83
C TYR A 110 13.42 20.64 -9.42
N SER A 111 12.87 21.58 -10.19
CA SER A 111 11.64 22.29 -9.84
C SER A 111 10.41 21.39 -9.71
N TRP A 112 10.48 20.16 -10.18
CA TRP A 112 9.44 19.16 -10.02
C TRP A 112 9.56 18.36 -8.70
N MET A 113 10.63 18.50 -7.92
CA MET A 113 10.73 17.89 -6.59
C MET A 113 10.17 18.82 -5.52
N LEU A 114 9.16 18.36 -4.81
CA LEU A 114 8.43 19.15 -3.81
C LEU A 114 8.48 18.48 -2.44
N ALA A 115 8.56 19.28 -1.38
CA ALA A 115 8.50 18.80 0.01
C ALA A 115 7.48 19.60 0.80
N ASP A 116 6.57 18.90 1.46
CA ASP A 116 5.67 19.40 2.50
C ASP A 116 5.95 18.55 3.76
N VAL A 117 6.83 19.06 4.62
CA VAL A 117 7.41 18.32 5.75
C VAL A 117 6.52 18.50 6.97
N ASP A 118 6.17 17.41 7.65
CA ASP A 118 5.32 17.46 8.84
C ASP A 118 5.96 18.33 9.93
N TYR A 119 7.20 17.99 10.35
CA TYR A 119 7.94 18.72 11.38
C TYR A 119 9.44 18.73 11.11
N PHE A 120 10.13 19.67 11.74
CA PHE A 120 11.59 19.76 11.80
C PHE A 120 12.08 19.53 13.23
N VAL A 121 13.27 19.00 13.36
CA VAL A 121 13.97 18.71 14.63
C VAL A 121 15.24 19.53 14.70
N GLU A 122 15.42 20.28 15.79
CA GLU A 122 16.69 20.93 16.11
C GLU A 122 17.54 19.92 16.90
N LEU A 123 18.67 19.54 16.33
CA LEU A 123 19.59 18.58 16.93
C LEU A 123 20.57 19.26 17.89
N PRO A 124 21.18 18.53 18.84
CA PRO A 124 22.11 19.09 19.83
C PRO A 124 23.35 19.77 19.23
N ASP A 125 23.74 19.39 18.02
CA ASP A 125 24.84 19.98 17.26
C ASP A 125 24.45 21.26 16.48
N GLY A 126 23.19 21.67 16.59
CA GLY A 126 22.63 22.82 15.89
C GLY A 126 22.18 22.54 14.46
N SER A 127 22.35 21.32 13.96
CA SER A 127 21.83 20.93 12.66
C SER A 127 20.32 20.67 12.71
N THR A 128 19.67 20.67 11.55
CA THR A 128 18.25 20.40 11.40
C THR A 128 18.03 19.01 10.80
N ALA A 129 17.05 18.29 11.30
CA ALA A 129 16.55 17.04 10.73
C ALA A 129 15.06 17.15 10.40
N ILE A 130 14.55 16.23 9.60
CA ILE A 130 13.11 16.06 9.33
C ILE A 130 12.53 15.11 10.37
N LEU A 131 11.28 15.34 10.75
CA LEU A 131 10.44 14.41 11.49
C LEU A 131 9.18 14.14 10.68
N GLU A 132 9.06 12.92 10.21
CA GLU A 132 7.88 12.41 9.51
C GLU A 132 7.00 11.64 10.48
N ILE A 133 5.74 12.02 10.56
CA ILE A 133 4.75 11.43 11.45
C ILE A 133 3.99 10.32 10.73
N LYS A 134 3.81 9.19 11.41
CA LYS A 134 2.99 8.09 10.92
C LYS A 134 2.05 7.60 12.01
N THR A 135 0.88 7.15 11.59
CA THR A 135 -0.04 6.38 12.41
C THR A 135 -0.35 5.06 11.73
N THR A 136 -0.48 4.01 12.50
CA THR A 136 -0.81 2.69 11.99
C THR A 136 -1.59 1.91 13.04
N ASN A 137 -1.92 0.66 12.74
CA ASN A 137 -2.55 -0.25 13.69
C ASN A 137 -1.61 -1.40 14.08
N TYR A 138 -2.00 -2.17 15.07
CA TYR A 138 -1.23 -3.31 15.57
C TYR A 138 -0.84 -4.32 14.49
N ASN A 139 -1.69 -4.55 13.50
CA ASN A 139 -1.44 -5.55 12.44
C ASN A 139 -0.33 -5.10 11.47
N ALA A 140 -0.16 -3.79 11.29
CA ALA A 140 0.87 -3.23 10.41
C ALA A 140 2.16 -2.84 11.16
N ARG A 141 2.20 -3.00 12.49
CA ARG A 141 3.37 -2.73 13.33
C ARG A 141 4.60 -3.49 12.84
N ASP A 142 4.44 -4.77 12.50
CA ASP A 142 5.56 -5.65 12.14
C ASP A 142 6.27 -5.25 10.84
N ASN A 143 5.68 -4.37 10.02
CA ASN A 143 6.32 -3.77 8.85
C ASN A 143 7.55 -2.91 9.21
N TRP A 144 7.71 -2.54 10.50
CA TRP A 144 8.83 -1.76 11.01
C TRP A 144 10.00 -2.65 11.49
N TRP A 145 9.97 -3.93 11.17
CA TRP A 145 11.03 -4.91 11.38
C TRP A 145 11.23 -5.75 10.13
N LEU A 146 12.48 -5.99 9.77
CA LEU A 146 12.85 -6.89 8.68
C LEU A 146 13.84 -7.92 9.24
N ASN A 147 13.50 -9.21 9.18
CA ASN A 147 14.32 -10.29 9.70
C ASN A 147 14.73 -10.14 11.19
N GLY A 148 13.87 -9.48 11.97
CA GLY A 148 14.13 -9.19 13.38
C GLY A 148 14.94 -7.91 13.65
N GLU A 149 15.40 -7.22 12.61
CA GLU A 149 16.08 -5.94 12.71
C GLU A 149 15.09 -4.78 12.56
N GLU A 150 15.35 -3.71 13.29
CA GLU A 150 14.57 -2.48 13.22
C GLU A 150 14.76 -1.78 11.88
N THR A 151 13.67 -1.45 11.20
CA THR A 151 13.71 -0.80 9.89
C THR A 151 12.60 0.24 9.73
N VAL A 152 12.73 1.09 8.71
CA VAL A 152 11.63 1.90 8.18
C VAL A 152 11.03 1.15 7.00
N PRO A 153 9.68 1.01 6.90
CA PRO A 153 9.07 0.45 5.70
C PRO A 153 9.57 1.15 4.44
N VAL A 154 9.96 0.39 3.41
CA VAL A 154 10.62 0.92 2.20
C VAL A 154 9.85 2.04 1.50
N TYR A 155 8.53 1.98 1.55
CA TYR A 155 7.65 2.99 0.97
C TYR A 155 7.63 4.31 1.79
N TYR A 156 7.91 4.29 3.09
CA TYR A 156 8.12 5.48 3.91
C TYR A 156 9.57 5.96 3.83
N GLU A 157 10.52 5.04 3.78
CA GLU A 157 11.93 5.38 3.61
C GLU A 157 12.14 6.23 2.35
N ALA A 158 11.56 5.85 1.22
CA ALA A 158 11.61 6.62 -0.03
C ALA A 158 11.10 8.06 0.15
N GLN A 159 10.01 8.25 0.90
CA GLN A 159 9.49 9.58 1.24
C GLN A 159 10.51 10.42 2.03
N GLY A 160 11.10 9.85 3.07
CA GLY A 160 12.08 10.56 3.90
C GLY A 160 13.34 10.93 3.11
N ARG A 161 13.82 10.05 2.22
CA ARG A 161 14.97 10.31 1.36
C ARG A 161 14.71 11.43 0.36
N HIS A 162 13.53 11.44 -0.26
CA HIS A 162 13.10 12.55 -1.11
C HIS A 162 13.07 13.88 -0.35
N TYR A 163 12.52 13.90 0.85
CA TYR A 163 12.50 15.11 1.66
C TYR A 163 13.90 15.56 2.07
N MET A 164 14.81 14.63 2.40
CA MET A 164 16.21 14.98 2.69
C MET A 164 16.90 15.60 1.47
N ALA A 165 16.63 15.11 0.25
CA ALA A 165 17.13 15.66 -0.98
C ALA A 165 16.63 17.10 -1.22
N VAL A 166 15.31 17.33 -1.15
CA VAL A 166 14.71 18.65 -1.37
C VAL A 166 15.17 19.66 -0.33
N MET A 167 15.17 19.27 0.95
CA MET A 167 15.49 20.14 2.08
C MET A 167 16.98 20.28 2.33
N ASN A 168 17.79 19.44 1.67
CA ASN A 168 19.24 19.37 1.83
C ASN A 168 19.69 19.16 3.28
N VAL A 169 19.06 18.22 3.96
CA VAL A 169 19.36 17.79 5.33
C VAL A 169 19.85 16.34 5.35
N ASP A 170 20.60 15.98 6.39
CA ASP A 170 21.31 14.69 6.43
C ASP A 170 20.56 13.61 7.22
N ARG A 171 19.45 13.95 7.91
CA ARG A 171 18.75 13.03 8.79
C ARG A 171 17.23 13.21 8.68
N CYS A 172 16.52 12.08 8.68
CA CYS A 172 15.07 12.03 8.79
C CYS A 172 14.68 11.02 9.88
N PHE A 173 13.87 11.47 10.81
CA PHE A 173 13.23 10.63 11.82
C PHE A 173 11.82 10.29 11.38
N PHE A 174 11.44 9.06 11.68
CA PHE A 174 10.05 8.60 11.59
C PHE A 174 9.54 8.33 12.99
N CYS A 175 8.39 8.88 13.33
CA CYS A 175 7.70 8.58 14.57
C CYS A 175 6.32 8.02 14.23
N CYS A 176 6.10 6.74 14.54
CA CYS A 176 4.87 6.02 14.21
C CYS A 176 4.15 5.57 15.47
N LEU A 177 2.93 6.05 15.66
CA LEU A 177 2.02 5.59 16.72
C LEU A 177 1.16 4.44 16.17
N TYR A 178 1.16 3.28 16.86
CA TYR A 178 0.39 2.10 16.44
C TYR A 178 -0.68 1.67 17.46
N GLY A 179 -0.84 2.43 18.54
CA GLY A 179 -1.82 2.18 19.59
C GLY A 179 -2.30 3.46 20.24
N ASN A 180 -2.57 3.43 21.54
CA ASN A 180 -3.17 4.54 22.27
C ASN A 180 -2.37 5.01 23.51
N ASN A 181 -1.14 4.56 23.65
CA ASN A 181 -0.22 5.02 24.71
C ASN A 181 1.17 5.31 24.14
N GLU A 182 2.00 6.02 24.93
CA GLU A 182 3.32 6.48 24.49
C GLU A 182 4.27 5.33 24.16
N GLU A 183 4.17 4.19 24.83
CA GLU A 183 5.04 3.03 24.60
C GLU A 183 4.71 2.33 23.28
N GLU A 184 3.51 2.53 22.76
CA GLU A 184 3.05 2.05 21.45
C GLU A 184 3.49 2.99 20.32
N THR A 185 4.71 3.50 20.43
CA THR A 185 5.34 4.39 19.45
C THR A 185 6.70 3.86 19.02
N ILE A 186 6.89 3.80 17.71
CA ILE A 186 8.13 3.42 17.04
C ILE A 186 8.86 4.69 16.60
N ILE A 187 10.13 4.84 16.96
CA ILE A 187 10.99 5.91 16.46
C ILE A 187 12.12 5.25 15.67
N ARG A 188 12.33 5.71 14.43
CA ARG A 188 13.41 5.27 13.54
C ARG A 188 14.11 6.48 12.95
N GLU A 189 15.39 6.32 12.67
CA GLU A 189 16.20 7.33 11.98
C GLU A 189 16.77 6.73 10.70
N ILE A 190 16.71 7.50 9.62
CA ILE A 190 17.48 7.24 8.42
C ILE A 190 18.46 8.40 8.18
N ARG A 191 19.60 8.08 7.58
CA ARG A 191 20.62 9.05 7.20
C ARG A 191 20.69 9.18 5.69
N ARG A 192 21.10 10.35 5.23
CA ARG A 192 21.30 10.61 3.81
C ARG A 192 22.22 9.56 3.21
N ASP A 193 21.86 9.11 2.02
CA ASP A 193 22.63 8.21 1.17
C ASP A 193 22.65 8.83 -0.22
N GLU A 194 23.79 9.39 -0.59
CA GLU A 194 23.95 10.13 -1.85
C GLU A 194 23.76 9.22 -3.07
N SER A 195 24.16 7.96 -2.99
CA SER A 195 23.97 6.99 -4.08
C SER A 195 22.50 6.67 -4.30
N TYR A 196 21.75 6.43 -3.21
CA TYR A 196 20.30 6.24 -3.30
C TYR A 196 19.61 7.50 -3.84
N GLU A 197 20.03 8.67 -3.37
CA GLU A 197 19.46 9.96 -3.79
C GLU A 197 19.64 10.19 -5.29
N GLU A 198 20.83 9.93 -5.84
CA GLU A 198 21.10 10.06 -7.28
C GLU A 198 20.21 9.14 -8.12
N GLU A 199 20.07 7.88 -7.74
CA GLU A 199 19.19 6.93 -8.43
C GLU A 199 17.71 7.32 -8.32
N MET A 200 17.26 7.74 -7.16
CA MET A 200 15.89 8.19 -6.92
C MET A 200 15.57 9.42 -7.77
N ILE A 201 16.43 10.45 -7.77
CA ILE A 201 16.27 11.66 -8.59
C ILE A 201 16.19 11.31 -10.07
N PHE A 202 17.04 10.39 -10.55
CA PHE A 202 17.01 9.95 -11.94
C PHE A 202 15.65 9.30 -12.30
N LEU A 203 15.11 8.43 -11.45
CA LEU A 203 13.83 7.76 -11.69
C LEU A 203 12.65 8.74 -11.60
N GLU A 204 12.68 9.68 -10.66
CA GLU A 204 11.70 10.75 -10.54
C GLU A 204 11.71 11.67 -11.77
N GLN A 205 12.90 12.07 -12.23
CA GLN A 205 13.06 12.86 -13.45
C GLN A 205 12.52 12.11 -14.66
N TYR A 206 12.87 10.83 -14.78
CA TYR A 206 12.38 9.99 -15.87
C TYR A 206 10.85 9.93 -15.89
N PHE A 207 10.23 9.71 -14.73
CA PHE A 207 8.77 9.70 -14.61
C PHE A 207 8.14 11.04 -14.99
N TRP A 208 8.70 12.13 -14.48
CA TRP A 208 8.18 13.46 -14.75
C TRP A 208 8.28 13.83 -16.22
N GLU A 209 9.46 13.68 -16.82
CA GLU A 209 9.72 14.10 -18.19
C GLU A 209 9.09 13.17 -19.23
N ASN A 210 9.12 11.84 -19.01
CA ASN A 210 8.66 10.88 -20.03
C ASN A 210 7.21 10.45 -19.88
N HIS A 211 6.60 10.69 -18.74
CA HIS A 211 5.17 10.33 -18.51
C HIS A 211 4.31 11.55 -18.28
N VAL A 212 4.61 12.39 -17.28
CA VAL A 212 3.74 13.51 -16.93
C VAL A 212 3.76 14.60 -18.00
N LEU A 213 4.95 15.09 -18.39
CA LEU A 213 5.07 16.16 -19.38
C LEU A 213 4.64 15.73 -20.79
N THR A 214 4.93 14.49 -21.17
CA THR A 214 4.55 13.93 -22.48
C THR A 214 3.09 13.46 -22.53
N ARG A 215 2.42 13.40 -21.39
CA ARG A 215 1.10 12.80 -21.23
C ARG A 215 1.03 11.34 -21.71
N THR A 216 2.09 10.60 -21.49
CA THR A 216 2.20 9.17 -21.83
C THR A 216 2.10 8.33 -20.56
N PRO A 217 1.03 7.54 -20.35
CA PRO A 217 0.88 6.79 -19.12
C PRO A 217 2.00 5.74 -18.95
N PRO A 218 2.55 5.60 -17.72
CA PRO A 218 3.56 4.57 -17.44
C PRO A 218 2.95 3.16 -17.58
N PRO A 219 3.77 2.14 -17.91
CA PRO A 219 3.31 0.76 -17.88
C PRO A 219 2.97 0.32 -16.45
N TYR A 220 2.07 -0.65 -16.31
CA TYR A 220 1.87 -1.33 -15.04
C TYR A 220 2.99 -2.34 -14.81
N THR A 221 3.67 -2.24 -13.66
CA THR A 221 4.79 -3.14 -13.26
C THR A 221 4.60 -3.70 -11.85
N GLU A 222 3.60 -3.23 -11.14
CA GLU A 222 3.31 -3.54 -9.76
C GLU A 222 2.58 -4.89 -9.63
N ASP A 223 2.28 -5.28 -8.39
CA ASP A 223 1.50 -6.47 -8.08
C ASP A 223 0.15 -6.49 -8.82
N GLY A 224 -0.26 -7.69 -9.25
CA GLY A 224 -1.45 -7.87 -10.09
C GLY A 224 -2.74 -7.39 -9.45
N ASP A 225 -2.91 -7.56 -8.15
CA ASP A 225 -4.12 -7.14 -7.45
C ASP A 225 -4.18 -5.61 -7.36
N LEU A 226 -3.07 -4.95 -7.07
CA LEU A 226 -2.95 -3.50 -7.08
C LEU A 226 -3.22 -2.91 -8.48
N VAL A 227 -2.71 -3.57 -9.53
CA VAL A 227 -2.97 -3.18 -10.93
C VAL A 227 -4.46 -3.31 -11.27
N LEU A 228 -5.11 -4.41 -10.88
CA LEU A 228 -6.54 -4.61 -11.12
C LEU A 228 -7.40 -3.57 -10.39
N GLU A 229 -7.00 -3.21 -9.17
CA GLU A 229 -7.65 -2.14 -8.41
C GLU A 229 -7.47 -0.78 -9.09
N SER A 230 -6.26 -0.44 -9.53
CA SER A 230 -5.99 0.79 -10.29
C SER A 230 -6.82 0.85 -11.59
N VAL A 231 -6.89 -0.25 -12.35
CA VAL A 231 -7.72 -0.33 -13.55
C VAL A 231 -9.19 -0.08 -13.20
N ARG A 232 -9.73 -0.74 -12.17
CA ARG A 232 -11.12 -0.55 -11.74
C ARG A 232 -11.40 0.90 -11.34
N ARG A 233 -10.51 1.50 -10.55
CA ARG A 233 -10.62 2.90 -10.10
C ARG A 233 -10.77 3.89 -11.24
N HIS A 234 -10.06 3.67 -12.35
CA HIS A 234 -10.05 4.60 -13.49
C HIS A 234 -10.98 4.23 -14.64
N THR A 235 -11.42 2.96 -14.74
CA THR A 235 -12.37 2.51 -15.78
C THR A 235 -13.79 2.34 -15.27
N GLY A 236 -13.98 2.26 -13.95
CA GLY A 236 -15.27 1.99 -13.33
C GLY A 236 -15.77 0.57 -13.56
N SER A 237 -17.06 0.38 -13.29
CA SER A 237 -17.76 -0.89 -13.49
C SER A 237 -17.80 -1.30 -14.97
N ALA A 238 -17.82 -2.62 -15.23
CA ALA A 238 -17.87 -3.12 -16.59
C ALA A 238 -19.22 -2.83 -17.25
N ASP A 239 -19.17 -2.34 -18.47
CA ASP A 239 -20.33 -2.20 -19.33
C ASP A 239 -20.51 -3.48 -20.18
N GLN A 240 -21.64 -4.17 -19.97
CA GLN A 240 -21.95 -5.41 -20.69
C GLN A 240 -22.29 -5.18 -22.16
N ASP A 241 -22.73 -3.97 -22.51
CA ASP A 241 -23.10 -3.57 -23.85
C ASP A 241 -21.94 -2.91 -24.62
N ALA A 242 -20.77 -2.76 -23.97
CA ALA A 242 -19.59 -2.21 -24.61
C ALA A 242 -19.14 -3.12 -25.79
N PRO A 243 -18.64 -2.53 -26.88
CA PRO A 243 -18.19 -3.29 -28.06
C PRO A 243 -17.01 -4.21 -27.70
N VAL A 244 -16.95 -5.35 -28.41
CA VAL A 244 -15.82 -6.28 -28.26
C VAL A 244 -14.52 -5.62 -28.71
N VAL A 245 -13.50 -5.70 -27.86
CA VAL A 245 -12.17 -5.15 -28.13
C VAL A 245 -11.26 -6.24 -28.71
N THR A 246 -10.54 -5.92 -29.77
CA THR A 246 -9.48 -6.78 -30.28
C THR A 246 -8.17 -6.44 -29.58
N LEU A 247 -7.60 -7.41 -28.88
CA LEU A 247 -6.32 -7.24 -28.19
C LEU A 247 -5.17 -7.20 -29.20
N ASP A 248 -4.16 -6.40 -28.93
CA ASP A 248 -2.95 -6.31 -29.73
C ASP A 248 -2.15 -7.63 -29.69
N LEU A 249 -1.51 -7.98 -30.80
CA LEU A 249 -0.71 -9.21 -30.91
C LEU A 249 0.45 -9.28 -29.92
N SER A 250 0.96 -8.14 -29.40
CA SER A 250 1.99 -8.11 -28.37
C SER A 250 1.55 -8.76 -27.06
N LEU A 251 0.23 -8.86 -26.83
CA LEU A 251 -0.34 -9.53 -25.65
C LEU A 251 -0.44 -11.05 -25.80
N THR A 252 -0.20 -11.60 -27.01
CA THR A 252 -0.30 -13.05 -27.25
C THR A 252 0.62 -13.86 -26.35
N ALA A 253 1.86 -13.43 -26.14
CA ALA A 253 2.80 -14.11 -25.25
C ALA A 253 2.30 -14.16 -23.79
N LYS A 254 1.71 -13.07 -23.29
CA LYS A 254 1.12 -13.01 -21.96
C LYS A 254 -0.11 -13.93 -21.86
N LEU A 255 -0.96 -13.95 -22.88
CA LEU A 255 -2.12 -14.84 -22.97
C LEU A 255 -1.70 -16.31 -22.96
N MET A 256 -0.72 -16.70 -23.77
CA MET A 256 -0.22 -18.09 -23.83
C MET A 256 0.40 -18.50 -22.49
N ARG A 257 1.16 -17.59 -21.84
CA ARG A 257 1.71 -17.85 -20.51
C ARG A 257 0.62 -18.02 -19.45
N TYR A 258 -0.42 -17.22 -19.51
CA TYR A 258 -1.58 -17.36 -18.61
C TYR A 258 -2.24 -18.73 -18.77
N LEU A 259 -2.49 -19.17 -20.00
CA LEU A 259 -3.09 -20.50 -20.27
C LEU A 259 -2.20 -21.65 -19.77
N GLN A 260 -0.87 -21.55 -19.94
CA GLN A 260 0.05 -22.54 -19.41
C GLN A 260 0.00 -22.62 -17.86
N LEU A 261 -0.01 -21.47 -17.19
CA LEU A 261 -0.13 -21.42 -15.72
C LEU A 261 -1.47 -21.96 -15.24
N GLN A 262 -2.56 -21.69 -15.98
CA GLN A 262 -3.88 -22.22 -15.66
C GLN A 262 -3.89 -23.77 -15.76
N GLU A 263 -3.22 -24.34 -16.75
CA GLU A 263 -3.10 -25.80 -16.88
C GLU A 263 -2.24 -26.41 -15.77
N GLN A 264 -1.10 -25.80 -15.45
CA GLN A 264 -0.26 -26.21 -14.33
C GLN A 264 -1.01 -26.18 -13.00
N LYS A 265 -1.81 -25.15 -12.77
CA LYS A 265 -2.65 -25.03 -11.56
C LYS A 265 -3.65 -26.16 -11.46
N LYS A 266 -4.33 -26.52 -12.55
CA LYS A 266 -5.27 -27.66 -12.57
C LYS A 266 -4.60 -28.98 -12.24
N LEU A 267 -3.40 -29.23 -12.74
CA LEU A 267 -2.65 -30.46 -12.45
C LEU A 267 -2.26 -30.52 -10.95
N THR A 268 -1.87 -29.39 -10.39
CA THR A 268 -1.52 -29.29 -8.95
C THR A 268 -2.77 -29.44 -8.07
N GLU A 269 -3.90 -28.85 -8.46
CA GLU A 269 -5.17 -28.98 -7.72
C GLU A 269 -5.71 -30.42 -7.79
N ALA A 270 -5.54 -31.12 -8.91
CA ALA A 270 -5.91 -32.52 -9.02
C ALA A 270 -5.12 -33.41 -8.05
N GLY A 271 -3.79 -33.19 -7.93
CA GLY A 271 -2.95 -33.88 -6.96
C GLY A 271 -3.35 -33.55 -5.51
N SER A 272 -3.71 -32.31 -5.22
CA SER A 272 -4.22 -31.88 -3.91
C SER A 272 -5.55 -32.54 -3.56
N GLN A 273 -6.45 -32.70 -4.54
CA GLN A 273 -7.74 -33.37 -4.33
C GLN A 273 -7.59 -34.83 -3.97
N GLU A 274 -6.60 -35.55 -4.53
CA GLU A 274 -6.32 -36.93 -4.17
C GLU A 274 -5.83 -37.06 -2.73
N ILE A 275 -4.90 -36.19 -2.31
CA ILE A 275 -4.42 -36.10 -0.92
C ILE A 275 -5.57 -35.76 0.02
N GLU A 276 -6.42 -34.79 -0.32
CA GLU A 276 -7.59 -34.43 0.47
C GLU A 276 -8.59 -35.58 0.60
N ALA A 277 -8.79 -36.38 -0.45
CA ALA A 277 -9.66 -37.55 -0.40
C ALA A 277 -9.12 -38.60 0.56
N ASP A 278 -7.82 -38.86 0.55
CA ASP A 278 -7.19 -39.79 1.49
C ASP A 278 -7.23 -39.28 2.93
N MET A 279 -6.96 -38.00 3.15
CA MET A 279 -7.14 -37.36 4.47
C MET A 279 -8.58 -37.48 4.98
N LYS A 280 -9.57 -37.32 4.10
CA LYS A 280 -11.00 -37.51 4.45
C LYS A 280 -11.30 -38.94 4.85
N ARG A 281 -10.74 -39.96 4.13
CA ARG A 281 -10.91 -41.38 4.49
C ARG A 281 -10.33 -41.67 5.85
N LEU A 282 -9.10 -41.22 6.11
CA LEU A 282 -8.44 -41.41 7.41
C LEU A 282 -9.19 -40.72 8.55
N LYS A 283 -9.64 -39.49 8.33
CA LYS A 283 -10.48 -38.76 9.26
C LYS A 283 -11.78 -39.52 9.57
N ALA A 284 -12.47 -40.04 8.54
CA ALA A 284 -13.70 -40.77 8.70
C ALA A 284 -13.51 -42.05 9.57
N ALA A 285 -12.40 -42.78 9.40
CA ALA A 285 -12.07 -43.93 10.23
C ALA A 285 -11.89 -43.53 11.71
N LEU A 286 -11.16 -42.45 11.98
CA LEU A 286 -10.95 -41.95 13.34
C LEU A 286 -12.28 -41.49 13.98
N VAL A 287 -13.10 -40.76 13.23
CA VAL A 287 -14.41 -40.25 13.71
C VAL A 287 -15.39 -41.41 13.97
N ALA A 288 -15.35 -42.46 13.15
CA ALA A 288 -16.17 -43.69 13.38
C ALA A 288 -15.88 -44.34 14.74
N GLU A 289 -14.60 -44.45 15.09
CA GLU A 289 -14.17 -44.97 16.40
C GLU A 289 -14.53 -44.00 17.56
N MET A 290 -14.54 -42.69 17.33
CA MET A 290 -14.92 -41.72 18.35
C MET A 290 -16.42 -41.81 18.70
N GLY A 291 -17.25 -42.24 17.79
CA GLY A 291 -18.69 -42.30 17.97
C GLY A 291 -19.32 -40.93 18.30
N LYS A 292 -19.89 -40.81 19.50
CA LYS A 292 -20.50 -39.54 19.98
C LYS A 292 -19.50 -38.63 20.71
N SER A 293 -18.29 -39.06 20.91
CA SER A 293 -17.27 -38.31 21.68
C SER A 293 -16.69 -37.19 20.87
N CYS A 294 -16.60 -36.00 21.47
CA CYS A 294 -15.96 -34.85 20.87
C CYS A 294 -14.41 -34.87 21.00
N LYS A 295 -13.89 -35.81 21.81
CA LYS A 295 -12.46 -35.93 22.09
C LYS A 295 -12.04 -37.40 22.20
N ALA A 296 -10.92 -37.76 21.58
CA ALA A 296 -10.28 -39.03 21.70
C ALA A 296 -8.78 -38.85 21.99
N VAL A 297 -8.16 -39.86 22.58
CA VAL A 297 -6.74 -39.87 22.86
C VAL A 297 -6.12 -41.16 22.36
N CYS A 298 -4.88 -41.08 21.84
CA CYS A 298 -4.08 -42.21 21.44
C CYS A 298 -2.66 -41.98 21.93
N GLN A 299 -1.97 -43.06 22.35
CA GLN A 299 -0.60 -42.99 22.78
C GLN A 299 0.26 -43.90 21.89
N GLN A 300 1.35 -43.38 21.37
CA GLN A 300 2.32 -44.12 20.62
C GLN A 300 3.72 -43.56 20.93
N ASP A 301 4.68 -44.44 21.19
CA ASP A 301 6.09 -44.13 21.45
C ASP A 301 6.29 -43.06 22.55
N GLY A 302 5.46 -43.08 23.58
CA GLY A 302 5.49 -42.11 24.68
C GLY A 302 4.86 -40.75 24.37
N VAL A 303 4.33 -40.54 23.16
CA VAL A 303 3.64 -39.35 22.73
C VAL A 303 2.11 -39.52 22.83
N ASN A 304 1.43 -38.57 23.46
CA ASN A 304 -0.03 -38.54 23.52
C ASN A 304 -0.60 -37.68 22.38
N TYR A 305 -1.43 -38.29 21.54
CA TYR A 305 -2.16 -37.62 20.48
C TYR A 305 -3.59 -37.37 20.96
N ILE A 306 -4.07 -36.12 20.77
CA ILE A 306 -5.43 -35.72 21.12
C ILE A 306 -6.17 -35.42 19.83
N VAL A 307 -7.25 -36.14 19.56
CA VAL A 307 -8.14 -35.91 18.44
C VAL A 307 -9.42 -35.19 18.94
N THR A 308 -9.80 -34.12 18.31
CA THR A 308 -11.03 -33.39 18.62
C THR A 308 -11.94 -33.29 17.39
N TYR A 309 -13.24 -33.55 17.60
CA TYR A 309 -14.26 -33.41 16.56
C TYR A 309 -15.50 -32.75 17.17
N ASN A 310 -15.43 -31.42 17.28
CA ASN A 310 -16.45 -30.61 17.94
C ASN A 310 -17.53 -30.15 16.96
N PRO A 311 -18.81 -30.06 17.39
CA PRO A 311 -19.86 -29.47 16.57
C PRO A 311 -19.63 -27.97 16.40
N VAL A 312 -19.74 -27.49 15.17
CA VAL A 312 -19.75 -26.05 14.83
C VAL A 312 -21.15 -25.68 14.37
N ARG A 313 -21.72 -24.63 14.98
CA ARG A 313 -23.04 -24.12 14.59
C ARG A 313 -22.85 -22.74 14.01
N THR A 314 -23.11 -22.58 12.73
CA THR A 314 -23.05 -21.30 12.03
C THR A 314 -24.47 -20.92 11.59
N PRO A 315 -25.01 -19.78 12.03
CA PRO A 315 -26.30 -19.31 11.51
C PRO A 315 -26.13 -18.93 10.04
N GLY A 316 -27.13 -19.19 9.24
CA GLY A 316 -27.10 -18.85 7.80
C GLY A 316 -28.51 -18.85 7.25
N ILE A 317 -28.69 -18.21 6.11
CA ILE A 317 -29.92 -18.26 5.32
C ILE A 317 -29.60 -18.95 3.99
N ASP A 318 -30.41 -19.94 3.59
CA ASP A 318 -30.23 -20.58 2.28
C ASP A 318 -30.81 -19.70 1.15
N LYS A 319 -30.51 -20.06 -0.11
CA LYS A 319 -30.92 -19.27 -1.28
C LYS A 319 -32.40 -19.13 -1.45
N ASP A 320 -33.19 -20.18 -1.11
CA ASP A 320 -34.62 -20.19 -1.28
C ASP A 320 -35.28 -19.29 -0.22
N ASN A 321 -34.80 -19.36 1.02
CA ASN A 321 -35.25 -18.48 2.08
C ASN A 321 -34.83 -17.03 1.87
N LEU A 322 -33.63 -16.80 1.29
CA LEU A 322 -33.18 -15.46 0.91
C LEU A 322 -34.08 -14.87 -0.19
N MET A 323 -34.49 -15.69 -1.18
CA MET A 323 -35.42 -15.25 -2.22
C MET A 323 -36.79 -14.97 -1.66
N ARG A 324 -37.30 -15.80 -0.74
CA ARG A 324 -38.54 -15.53 -0.02
C ARG A 324 -38.48 -14.26 0.80
N LEU A 325 -37.37 -14.01 1.51
CA LEU A 325 -37.15 -12.76 2.24
C LEU A 325 -37.27 -11.55 1.32
N LYS A 326 -36.69 -11.63 0.11
CA LYS A 326 -36.80 -10.55 -0.89
C LYS A 326 -38.23 -10.33 -1.39
N LEU A 327 -39.02 -11.39 -1.53
CA LEU A 327 -40.39 -11.30 -2.02
C LEU A 327 -41.37 -10.89 -0.92
N ASP A 328 -41.24 -11.48 0.25
CA ASP A 328 -42.22 -11.33 1.34
C ASP A 328 -41.92 -10.10 2.22
N HIS A 329 -40.62 -9.71 2.32
CA HIS A 329 -40.14 -8.62 3.16
C HIS A 329 -39.03 -7.81 2.44
N PRO A 330 -39.36 -7.10 1.34
CA PRO A 330 -38.38 -6.37 0.53
C PRO A 330 -37.63 -5.28 1.30
N ASP A 331 -38.34 -4.62 2.24
CA ASP A 331 -37.78 -3.61 3.13
C ASP A 331 -36.65 -4.17 4.04
N ILE A 332 -36.88 -5.36 4.61
CA ILE A 332 -35.86 -6.05 5.42
C ILE A 332 -34.74 -6.56 4.54
N TYR A 333 -35.05 -7.06 3.35
CA TYR A 333 -34.02 -7.51 2.41
C TYR A 333 -33.09 -6.37 2.03
N GLU A 334 -33.63 -5.21 1.63
CA GLU A 334 -32.82 -4.03 1.25
C GLU A 334 -31.99 -3.46 2.41
N GLN A 335 -32.50 -3.56 3.65
CA GLN A 335 -31.79 -3.10 4.83
C GLN A 335 -30.59 -3.97 5.22
N TYR A 336 -30.68 -5.31 5.02
CA TYR A 336 -29.70 -6.26 5.57
C TYR A 336 -28.93 -7.08 4.52
N VAL A 337 -29.32 -7.04 3.25
CA VAL A 337 -28.65 -7.78 2.18
C VAL A 337 -27.95 -6.83 1.23
N THR A 338 -26.63 -6.88 1.24
CA THR A 338 -25.79 -6.17 0.27
C THR A 338 -25.48 -7.06 -0.93
N VAL A 339 -25.63 -6.53 -2.14
CA VAL A 339 -25.22 -7.19 -3.37
C VAL A 339 -23.81 -6.71 -3.73
N SER A 340 -22.85 -7.63 -3.72
CA SER A 340 -21.50 -7.33 -4.22
C SER A 340 -21.38 -7.71 -5.69
N GLU A 341 -20.87 -6.82 -6.51
CA GLU A 341 -20.55 -7.09 -7.91
C GLU A 341 -19.06 -7.46 -8.03
N SER A 342 -18.77 -8.53 -8.77
CA SER A 342 -17.40 -8.93 -9.10
C SER A 342 -17.29 -9.31 -10.57
N ARG A 343 -16.11 -9.04 -11.18
CA ARG A 343 -15.82 -9.43 -12.56
C ARG A 343 -15.09 -10.77 -12.58
N ARG A 344 -15.60 -11.74 -13.35
CA ARG A 344 -14.95 -13.04 -13.54
C ARG A 344 -14.13 -13.03 -14.80
N PHE A 345 -12.81 -13.14 -14.69
CA PHE A 345 -11.91 -13.34 -15.81
C PHE A 345 -11.96 -14.79 -16.29
N SER A 346 -12.10 -15.00 -17.62
CA SER A 346 -12.01 -16.33 -18.21
C SER A 346 -11.40 -16.24 -19.61
N VAL A 347 -10.64 -17.25 -19.99
CA VAL A 347 -10.13 -17.44 -21.36
C VAL A 347 -10.69 -18.72 -21.92
N LYS A 348 -11.26 -18.65 -23.12
CA LYS A 348 -11.75 -19.82 -23.87
C LYS A 348 -11.09 -19.83 -25.24
N ILE A 349 -10.73 -21.03 -25.74
CA ILE A 349 -10.23 -21.23 -27.09
C ILE A 349 -11.46 -21.48 -27.98
N ASP A 350 -11.69 -20.61 -28.96
CA ASP A 350 -12.73 -20.83 -29.97
C ASP A 350 -12.16 -21.65 -31.11
N THR A 351 -12.47 -22.94 -31.08
CA THR A 351 -12.06 -23.89 -32.14
C THR A 351 -12.98 -23.87 -33.39
N LYS A 352 -13.99 -23.01 -33.42
CA LYS A 352 -14.95 -22.90 -34.54
C LYS A 352 -14.62 -21.80 -35.53
N ALA A 353 -13.58 -21.01 -35.27
CA ALA A 353 -13.16 -19.88 -36.10
C ALA A 353 -12.00 -20.21 -37.07
N ALA A 354 -11.78 -21.52 -37.41
CA ALA A 354 -10.81 -21.97 -38.39
C ALA A 354 -11.48 -22.49 -39.65
#